data_726176406a86910e3e7f07c594b6bd36
#
_entry.id   726176406a86910e3e7f07c594b6bd36
#
_cell.length_a   1.000
_cell.length_b   1.000
_cell.length_c   1.000
_cell.angle_alpha   90.00
_cell.angle_beta   90.00
_cell.angle_gamma   90.00
#
_symmetry.space_group_name_H-M   'P 1'
#
loop_
_entity.id
_entity.type
_entity.pdbx_description
1 polymer ?
#
loop_
_entity_poly.entity_id
_entity_poly.type
_entity_poly.pdbx_seq_one_letter_code
_entity_poly.pdbx_strand_id
1 'polypeptide(L)'
;MTLVLGVAGVGVAQSQGGKITAEAQRESRIEVTKAARTLAGPKSVRSAAFAARPPYGKVLARSTKRLGGFPLQGGSYMILSNGDATLADNPNNSRSSGTNAGGPAIRGNRDVTILRMNINVPKGRNCLSFRFRFLTEEFPEFVGTEFNDGFIAELDETTWDSRAVGDPTINAPRNFANDVDGNLITVNGTGDANVTKARAKGTTYDGATRILRASTRVSPGGHRALPVALRPG
;
A
#
# COMPACT_ATOMS: atom_id res chain seq x y z
N MET A 1 19.90 -1.13 -1.07
CA MET A 1 18.93 -0.06 -0.73
C MET A 1 17.65 -0.75 -0.31
N THR A 2 17.22 -0.58 0.91
CA THR A 2 16.01 -1.26 1.43
C THR A 2 14.88 -0.25 1.48
N LEU A 3 13.85 -0.52 0.73
CA LEU A 3 12.62 0.24 0.65
C LEU A 3 11.60 -0.43 1.56
N VAL A 4 10.98 0.30 2.47
CA VAL A 4 9.96 -0.26 3.36
C VAL A 4 8.63 0.36 3.03
N LEU A 5 7.71 -0.42 2.51
CA LEU A 5 6.34 -0.04 2.23
C LEU A 5 5.42 -0.94 3.05
N GLY A 6 4.59 -0.35 3.89
CA GLY A 6 3.46 -1.03 4.48
C GLY A 6 2.22 -0.68 3.66
N VAL A 7 1.50 -1.64 3.16
CA VAL A 7 0.19 -1.44 2.55
C VAL A 7 -0.86 -2.02 3.48
N ALA A 8 -1.84 -1.22 3.73
CA ALA A 8 -2.94 -1.58 4.61
C ALA A 8 -4.25 -1.50 3.82
N GLY A 9 -4.95 -2.58 3.75
CA GLY A 9 -6.37 -2.59 3.43
C GLY A 9 -7.14 -2.12 4.67
N VAL A 10 -8.11 -1.25 4.52
CA VAL A 10 -8.82 -0.62 5.63
C VAL A 10 -10.29 -0.97 5.60
N GLY A 11 -10.72 -1.53 6.69
CA GLY A 11 -12.11 -1.54 7.09
C GLY A 11 -12.57 -0.23 7.78
N VAL A 12 -13.88 0.08 7.88
CA VAL A 12 -14.46 1.35 8.35
C VAL A 12 -14.38 1.52 9.87
N ALA A 13 -13.81 2.62 10.35
CA ALA A 13 -14.14 3.16 11.67
C ALA A 13 -15.35 4.09 11.53
N GLN A 14 -16.45 3.80 12.22
CA GLN A 14 -17.49 4.79 12.44
C GLN A 14 -16.94 5.92 13.32
N SER A 15 -16.69 7.08 12.72
CA SER A 15 -16.40 8.27 13.49
C SER A 15 -17.68 8.79 14.13
N GLN A 16 -17.69 8.93 15.42
CA GLN A 16 -18.65 9.80 16.10
C GLN A 16 -18.48 11.24 15.59
N GLY A 17 -19.57 11.80 15.10
CA GLY A 17 -19.82 13.11 14.58
C GLY A 17 -18.82 14.24 14.87
N GLY A 18 -17.93 14.46 13.93
CA GLY A 18 -17.26 15.75 13.73
C GLY A 18 -17.10 15.93 12.21
N LYS A 19 -17.66 17.01 11.66
CA LYS A 19 -17.41 17.40 10.27
C LYS A 19 -15.91 17.64 10.10
N ILE A 20 -15.21 16.66 9.54
CA ILE A 20 -13.82 16.82 9.12
C ILE A 20 -13.88 17.52 7.77
N THR A 21 -13.45 18.78 7.71
CA THR A 21 -13.41 19.55 6.45
C THR A 21 -12.34 18.95 5.52
N ALA A 22 -12.68 18.78 4.27
CA ALA A 22 -11.86 18.13 3.24
C ALA A 22 -10.46 18.78 3.03
N GLU A 23 -10.23 19.98 3.53
CA GLU A 23 -8.95 20.69 3.42
C GLU A 23 -7.91 20.28 4.46
N ALA A 24 -8.33 19.83 5.65
CA ALA A 24 -7.41 19.47 6.73
C ALA A 24 -6.70 18.11 6.53
N GLN A 25 -7.04 17.36 5.50
CA GLN A 25 -6.60 15.96 5.31
C GLN A 25 -5.71 15.74 4.08
N ARG A 26 -5.35 16.79 3.34
CA ARG A 26 -4.49 16.64 2.17
C ARG A 26 -3.02 16.71 2.57
N GLU A 27 -2.32 15.58 2.46
CA GLU A 27 -0.87 15.56 2.57
C GLU A 27 -0.27 16.47 1.49
N SER A 28 0.53 17.42 1.91
CA SER A 28 1.25 18.27 0.97
C SER A 28 2.25 17.43 0.14
N ARG A 29 2.59 17.88 -1.06
CA ARG A 29 3.60 17.23 -1.89
C ARG A 29 4.95 17.08 -1.16
N ILE A 30 5.24 18.00 -0.25
CA ILE A 30 6.45 17.95 0.59
C ILE A 30 6.38 16.77 1.55
N GLU A 31 5.26 16.57 2.24
CA GLU A 31 5.05 15.44 3.16
C GLU A 31 5.07 14.10 2.43
N VAL A 32 4.39 14.00 1.29
CA VAL A 32 4.41 12.81 0.44
C VAL A 32 5.84 12.46 0.01
N THR A 33 6.61 13.45 -0.44
CA THR A 33 8.02 13.25 -0.82
C THR A 33 8.87 12.85 0.38
N LYS A 34 8.64 13.44 1.56
CA LYS A 34 9.35 13.12 2.80
C LYS A 34 9.06 11.70 3.27
N ALA A 35 7.81 11.25 3.18
CA ALA A 35 7.43 9.87 3.46
C ALA A 35 8.08 8.90 2.47
N ALA A 36 7.99 9.16 1.18
CA ALA A 36 8.64 8.34 0.15
C ALA A 36 10.17 8.23 0.32
N ARG A 37 10.83 9.25 0.81
CA ARG A 37 12.27 9.25 1.10
C ARG A 37 12.68 8.34 2.25
N THR A 38 11.74 7.87 3.08
CA THR A 38 12.04 6.82 4.08
C THR A 38 12.42 5.50 3.42
N LEU A 39 12.00 5.31 2.18
CA LEU A 39 12.23 4.09 1.42
C LEU A 39 13.67 4.01 0.89
N ALA A 40 14.23 5.12 0.42
CA ALA A 40 15.47 5.10 -0.33
C ALA A 40 16.37 6.34 -0.15
N GLY A 41 15.97 7.23 0.73
CA GLY A 41 16.67 8.48 0.97
C GLY A 41 16.55 9.52 -0.17
N PRO A 42 16.99 10.77 0.09
CA PRO A 42 16.77 11.90 -0.81
C PRO A 42 17.58 11.83 -2.11
N LYS A 43 18.69 11.09 -2.12
CA LYS A 43 19.50 10.90 -3.34
C LYS A 43 18.81 9.98 -4.35
N SER A 44 18.02 9.04 -3.87
CA SER A 44 17.31 8.05 -4.71
C SER A 44 15.87 8.45 -5.01
N VAL A 45 15.12 9.01 -4.05
CA VAL A 45 13.77 9.54 -4.28
C VAL A 45 13.84 11.05 -4.45
N ARG A 46 13.69 11.52 -5.68
CA ARG A 46 13.71 12.95 -6.02
C ARG A 46 12.43 13.65 -5.56
N SER A 47 11.29 13.07 -5.91
CA SER A 47 9.97 13.58 -5.55
C SER A 47 8.94 12.45 -5.53
N ALA A 48 7.84 12.70 -4.83
CA ALA A 48 6.67 11.84 -4.85
C ALA A 48 5.39 12.68 -4.86
N ALA A 49 4.36 12.13 -5.46
CA ALA A 49 3.01 12.71 -5.47
C ALA A 49 1.98 11.61 -5.73
N PHE A 50 0.75 11.81 -5.30
CA PHE A 50 -0.33 10.93 -5.71
C PHE A 50 -0.68 11.14 -7.18
N ALA A 51 -0.79 10.06 -7.93
CA ALA A 51 -1.42 10.05 -9.25
C ALA A 51 -2.94 9.86 -9.11
N ALA A 52 -3.36 9.11 -8.08
CA ALA A 52 -4.74 8.97 -7.66
C ALA A 52 -4.78 8.70 -6.15
N ARG A 53 -5.86 9.13 -5.52
CA ARG A 53 -6.18 8.79 -4.12
C ARG A 53 -7.67 9.01 -3.87
N PRO A 54 -8.27 8.32 -2.90
CA PRO A 54 -9.61 8.64 -2.41
C PRO A 54 -9.67 10.06 -1.83
N PRO A 55 -10.87 10.67 -1.81
CA PRO A 55 -11.06 12.04 -1.29
C PRO A 55 -10.96 12.11 0.24
N TYR A 56 -11.21 11.00 0.96
CA TYR A 56 -11.24 10.96 2.41
C TYR A 56 -10.12 10.08 2.97
N GLY A 57 -9.69 10.38 4.21
CA GLY A 57 -8.64 9.68 4.92
C GLY A 57 -7.22 10.11 4.50
N LYS A 58 -6.27 9.88 5.40
CA LYS A 58 -4.85 10.02 5.12
C LYS A 58 -4.31 8.70 4.58
N VAL A 59 -4.23 8.59 3.27
CA VAL A 59 -3.79 7.36 2.60
C VAL A 59 -2.29 7.09 2.75
N LEU A 60 -1.53 8.04 3.30
CA LEU A 60 -0.09 7.93 3.50
C LEU A 60 0.30 8.42 4.89
N ALA A 61 1.04 7.62 5.63
CA ALA A 61 1.66 8.00 6.88
C ALA A 61 3.16 7.68 6.88
N ARG A 62 3.92 8.46 7.65
CA ARG A 62 5.30 8.15 8.02
C ARG A 62 5.33 7.86 9.51
N SER A 63 5.90 6.73 9.91
CA SER A 63 6.02 6.36 11.31
C SER A 63 7.45 6.01 11.71
N THR A 64 7.76 6.27 12.98
CA THR A 64 8.97 5.80 13.68
C THR A 64 8.64 4.76 14.75
N LYS A 65 7.35 4.60 15.07
CA LYS A 65 6.87 3.60 16.02
C LYS A 65 7.01 2.20 15.43
N ARG A 66 7.24 1.21 16.28
CA ARG A 66 7.24 -0.19 15.84
C ARG A 66 5.82 -0.63 15.48
N LEU A 67 5.65 -1.11 14.25
CA LEU A 67 4.40 -1.67 13.77
C LEU A 67 4.68 -2.74 12.70
N GLY A 68 4.05 -3.90 12.82
CA GLY A 68 4.16 -4.95 11.81
C GLY A 68 5.60 -5.41 11.51
N GLY A 69 6.53 -5.26 12.47
CA GLY A 69 7.95 -5.58 12.29
C GLY A 69 8.80 -4.45 11.71
N PHE A 70 8.23 -3.27 11.45
CA PHE A 70 8.94 -2.08 10.98
C PHE A 70 9.21 -1.09 12.13
N PRO A 71 10.22 -0.18 11.99
CA PRO A 71 11.17 -0.05 10.88
C PRO A 71 12.21 -1.17 10.85
N LEU A 72 12.66 -1.57 9.66
CA LEU A 72 13.74 -2.55 9.50
C LEU A 72 15.11 -1.88 9.53
N GLN A 73 15.21 -0.70 8.94
CA GLN A 73 16.42 0.13 8.88
C GLN A 73 16.03 1.61 8.88
N GLY A 74 16.95 2.49 9.23
CA GLY A 74 16.78 3.94 9.08
C GLY A 74 15.80 4.60 10.06
N GLY A 75 15.26 3.88 11.04
CA GLY A 75 14.45 4.43 12.13
C GLY A 75 13.03 4.92 11.72
N SER A 76 12.63 4.79 10.47
CA SER A 76 11.28 5.16 10.01
C SER A 76 10.87 4.40 8.76
N TYR A 77 9.56 4.35 8.52
CA TYR A 77 8.95 3.69 7.37
C TYR A 77 7.70 4.44 6.91
N MET A 78 7.21 4.07 5.75
CA MET A 78 6.00 4.60 5.15
C MET A 78 4.87 3.56 5.22
N ILE A 79 3.66 4.01 5.48
CA ILE A 79 2.42 3.25 5.36
C ILE A 79 1.66 3.84 4.19
N LEU A 80 1.28 3.02 3.21
CA LEU A 80 0.39 3.37 2.11
C LEU A 80 -0.90 2.57 2.28
N SER A 81 -2.04 3.22 2.15
CA SER A 81 -3.36 2.64 2.40
C SER A 81 -4.34 3.01 1.28
N ASN A 82 -5.37 2.20 1.12
CA ASN A 82 -6.60 2.54 0.38
C ASN A 82 -7.66 3.22 1.28
N GLY A 83 -7.35 3.40 2.57
CA GLY A 83 -8.15 4.10 3.58
C GLY A 83 -7.30 5.08 4.39
N ASP A 84 -7.45 5.08 5.74
CA ASP A 84 -6.67 5.96 6.62
C ASP A 84 -5.46 5.25 7.24
N ALA A 85 -4.27 5.55 6.74
CA ALA A 85 -3.01 4.98 7.20
C ALA A 85 -2.66 5.35 8.66
N THR A 86 -3.30 6.37 9.24
CA THR A 86 -3.03 6.79 10.61
C THR A 86 -3.69 5.89 11.65
N LEU A 87 -4.63 5.05 11.22
CA LEU A 87 -5.31 4.09 12.08
C LEU A 87 -4.55 2.77 12.26
N ALA A 88 -3.45 2.59 11.56
CA ALA A 88 -2.74 1.31 11.49
C ALA A 88 -2.24 0.77 12.84
N ASP A 89 -1.99 1.62 13.83
CA ASP A 89 -1.54 1.27 15.18
C ASP A 89 -2.66 1.30 16.24
N ASN A 90 -3.92 1.45 15.83
CA ASN A 90 -5.06 1.37 16.72
C ASN A 90 -5.27 -0.09 17.20
N PRO A 91 -5.93 -0.30 18.34
CA PRO A 91 -6.35 -1.63 18.76
C PRO A 91 -7.29 -2.26 17.72
N ASN A 92 -7.06 -3.52 17.40
CA ASN A 92 -7.99 -4.33 16.61
C ASN A 92 -9.14 -4.81 17.53
N ASN A 93 -10.22 -4.07 17.57
CA ASN A 93 -11.40 -4.34 18.40
C ASN A 93 -12.71 -4.32 17.59
N SER A 94 -12.61 -4.34 16.27
CA SER A 94 -13.73 -4.37 15.32
C SER A 94 -13.45 -5.43 14.25
N ARG A 95 -14.51 -6.11 13.79
CA ARG A 95 -14.42 -7.04 12.65
C ARG A 95 -14.30 -6.35 11.30
N SER A 96 -14.51 -5.06 11.28
CA SER A 96 -14.42 -4.23 10.08
C SER A 96 -14.17 -2.80 10.53
N SER A 97 -12.95 -2.36 10.39
CA SER A 97 -12.56 -0.97 10.62
C SER A 97 -12.52 -0.16 9.31
N GLY A 98 -13.20 -0.68 8.25
CA GLY A 98 -13.15 -0.16 6.91
C GLY A 98 -13.78 1.20 6.72
N THR A 99 -13.07 2.11 6.08
CA THR A 99 -13.60 3.38 5.61
C THR A 99 -13.88 3.24 4.11
N ASN A 100 -15.14 3.46 3.72
CA ASN A 100 -15.36 3.85 2.34
C ASN A 100 -14.73 5.24 2.17
N ALA A 101 -13.52 5.28 1.66
CA ALA A 101 -12.77 6.52 1.47
C ALA A 101 -13.32 7.34 0.29
N GLY A 102 -14.31 6.80 -0.42
CA GLY A 102 -15.03 7.46 -1.51
C GLY A 102 -14.19 7.59 -2.77
N GLY A 103 -14.74 8.32 -3.74
CA GLY A 103 -14.07 8.58 -5.00
C GLY A 103 -14.57 7.71 -6.16
N PRO A 104 -14.24 8.11 -7.39
CA PRO A 104 -14.63 7.36 -8.58
C PRO A 104 -13.86 6.03 -8.65
N ALA A 105 -14.50 5.04 -9.24
CA ALA A 105 -13.80 3.80 -9.58
C ALA A 105 -12.67 4.07 -10.59
N ILE A 106 -11.51 3.49 -10.35
CA ILE A 106 -10.36 3.54 -11.25
C ILE A 106 -10.09 2.12 -11.72
N ARG A 107 -10.24 1.87 -13.03
CA ARG A 107 -10.06 0.55 -13.62
C ARG A 107 -10.89 -0.54 -12.90
N GLY A 108 -12.15 -0.22 -12.60
CA GLY A 108 -13.06 -1.12 -11.88
C GLY A 108 -12.86 -1.20 -10.37
N ASN A 109 -11.83 -0.57 -9.80
CA ASN A 109 -11.54 -0.63 -8.37
C ASN A 109 -11.92 0.65 -7.66
N ARG A 110 -12.34 0.52 -6.39
CA ARG A 110 -12.66 1.63 -5.49
C ARG A 110 -11.48 1.95 -4.58
N ASP A 111 -11.53 3.11 -3.94
CA ASP A 111 -10.55 3.54 -2.94
C ASP A 111 -9.08 3.40 -3.40
N VAL A 112 -8.84 3.63 -4.70
CA VAL A 112 -7.53 3.41 -5.31
C VAL A 112 -6.56 4.52 -4.90
N THR A 113 -5.44 4.12 -4.32
CA THR A 113 -4.32 5.00 -4.02
C THR A 113 -3.13 4.66 -4.92
N ILE A 114 -2.73 5.59 -5.77
CA ILE A 114 -1.55 5.47 -6.63
C ILE A 114 -0.51 6.50 -6.19
N LEU A 115 0.56 6.04 -5.59
CA LEU A 115 1.71 6.88 -5.26
C LEU A 115 2.72 6.82 -6.41
N ARG A 116 3.02 7.95 -7.02
CA ARG A 116 4.08 8.08 -8.01
C ARG A 116 5.35 8.61 -7.35
N MET A 117 6.45 7.89 -7.50
CA MET A 117 7.77 8.32 -7.03
C MET A 117 8.71 8.48 -8.22
N ASN A 118 9.31 9.66 -8.37
CA ASN A 118 10.43 9.86 -9.28
C ASN A 118 11.71 9.43 -8.58
N ILE A 119 12.30 8.36 -9.05
CA ILE A 119 13.52 7.78 -8.50
C ILE A 119 14.71 8.05 -9.41
N ASN A 120 15.88 8.05 -8.82
CA ASN A 120 17.14 8.12 -9.53
C ASN A 120 17.99 6.91 -9.16
N VAL A 121 18.33 6.10 -10.15
CA VAL A 121 19.16 4.92 -9.99
C VAL A 121 20.62 5.32 -10.25
N PRO A 122 21.51 5.18 -9.27
CA PRO A 122 22.92 5.54 -9.44
C PRO A 122 23.62 4.68 -10.50
N LYS A 123 24.64 5.25 -11.15
CA LYS A 123 25.51 4.49 -12.06
C LYS A 123 26.09 3.25 -11.34
N GLY A 124 26.13 2.13 -12.03
CA GLY A 124 26.59 0.84 -11.49
C GLY A 124 25.55 0.11 -10.63
N ARG A 125 24.30 0.59 -10.58
CA ARG A 125 23.17 -0.11 -9.95
C ARG A 125 22.19 -0.56 -11.02
N ASN A 126 21.73 -1.81 -10.92
CA ASN A 126 20.84 -2.43 -11.90
C ASN A 126 19.64 -3.15 -11.27
N CYS A 127 19.38 -2.91 -10.00
CA CYS A 127 18.27 -3.51 -9.26
C CYS A 127 17.58 -2.47 -8.40
N LEU A 128 16.27 -2.37 -8.53
CA LEU A 128 15.38 -1.70 -7.59
C LEU A 128 14.78 -2.76 -6.68
N SER A 129 14.87 -2.57 -5.37
CA SER A 129 14.20 -3.47 -4.43
C SER A 129 13.75 -2.75 -3.17
N PHE A 130 12.67 -3.27 -2.57
CA PHE A 130 12.16 -2.81 -1.30
C PHE A 130 11.60 -3.96 -0.47
N ARG A 131 11.46 -3.73 0.82
CA ARG A 131 10.75 -4.64 1.72
C ARG A 131 9.41 -4.05 2.11
N PHE A 132 8.40 -4.90 2.20
CA PHE A 132 7.05 -4.51 2.54
C PHE A 132 6.33 -5.59 3.32
N ARG A 133 5.21 -5.24 3.90
CA ARG A 133 4.23 -6.14 4.49
C ARG A 133 2.85 -5.70 4.05
N PHE A 134 2.07 -6.63 3.58
CA PHE A 134 0.65 -6.44 3.33
C PHE A 134 -0.12 -6.72 4.60
N LEU A 135 -1.03 -5.80 4.97
CA LEU A 135 -1.93 -5.92 6.10
C LEU A 135 -3.35 -5.68 5.59
N THR A 136 -4.31 -6.45 6.08
CA THR A 136 -5.70 -6.36 5.63
C THR A 136 -6.67 -6.65 6.77
N GLU A 137 -7.82 -5.97 6.74
CA GLU A 137 -9.00 -6.24 7.57
C GLU A 137 -9.89 -7.33 6.96
N GLU A 138 -9.68 -7.67 5.69
CA GLU A 138 -10.52 -8.61 4.95
C GLU A 138 -10.17 -10.08 5.19
N PHE A 139 -9.22 -10.35 6.07
CA PHE A 139 -8.80 -11.71 6.41
C PHE A 139 -9.38 -12.16 7.76
N PRO A 140 -9.93 -13.39 7.87
CA PRO A 140 -10.09 -14.40 6.81
C PRO A 140 -11.46 -14.30 6.10
N GLU A 141 -12.35 -13.41 6.55
CA GLU A 141 -13.79 -13.43 6.24
C GLU A 141 -14.09 -13.24 4.75
N PHE A 142 -13.23 -12.52 4.04
CA PHE A 142 -13.43 -12.17 2.63
C PHE A 142 -12.49 -12.93 1.68
N VAL A 143 -11.68 -13.86 2.18
CA VAL A 143 -10.84 -14.71 1.32
C VAL A 143 -11.74 -15.55 0.40
N GLY A 144 -11.49 -15.47 -0.92
CA GLY A 144 -12.29 -16.15 -1.93
C GLY A 144 -13.58 -15.42 -2.32
N THR A 145 -13.81 -14.20 -1.86
CA THR A 145 -14.97 -13.40 -2.21
C THR A 145 -14.63 -12.33 -3.27
N GLU A 146 -15.63 -11.53 -3.63
CA GLU A 146 -15.47 -10.37 -4.53
C GLU A 146 -14.65 -9.22 -3.92
N PHE A 147 -14.53 -9.15 -2.60
CA PHE A 147 -13.69 -8.18 -1.90
C PHE A 147 -12.24 -8.68 -1.92
N ASN A 148 -11.39 -7.98 -2.64
CA ASN A 148 -10.03 -8.47 -2.90
C ASN A 148 -9.00 -7.33 -2.89
N ASP A 149 -8.84 -6.69 -1.74
CA ASP A 149 -7.83 -5.65 -1.55
C ASP A 149 -6.46 -6.13 -2.05
N GLY A 150 -5.72 -5.23 -2.70
CA GLY A 150 -4.46 -5.61 -3.30
C GLY A 150 -3.37 -4.54 -3.29
N PHE A 151 -2.15 -5.01 -3.49
CA PHE A 151 -0.97 -4.19 -3.64
C PHE A 151 -0.19 -4.53 -4.92
N ILE A 152 0.10 -3.52 -5.71
CA ILE A 152 0.82 -3.61 -6.96
C ILE A 152 2.00 -2.63 -6.93
N ALA A 153 3.14 -3.04 -7.46
CA ALA A 153 4.28 -2.15 -7.71
C ALA A 153 4.75 -2.31 -9.16
N GLU A 154 4.73 -1.21 -9.90
CA GLU A 154 5.16 -1.16 -11.28
C GLU A 154 6.26 -0.11 -11.47
N LEU A 155 7.03 -0.25 -12.56
CA LEU A 155 8.11 0.65 -12.92
C LEU A 155 7.86 1.25 -14.29
N ASP A 156 7.98 2.59 -14.38
CA ASP A 156 7.85 3.44 -15.57
C ASP A 156 6.45 3.50 -16.18
N GLU A 157 5.77 2.38 -16.33
CA GLU A 157 4.42 2.28 -16.91
C GLU A 157 3.46 1.62 -15.93
N THR A 158 2.20 1.99 -16.01
CA THR A 158 1.12 1.37 -15.24
C THR A 158 0.23 0.53 -16.18
N THR A 159 0.19 -0.77 -15.93
CA THR A 159 -0.47 -1.76 -16.80
C THR A 159 -1.54 -2.58 -16.08
N TRP A 160 -1.62 -2.46 -14.76
CA TRP A 160 -2.63 -3.19 -14.00
C TRP A 160 -4.06 -2.84 -14.42
N ASP A 161 -4.93 -3.82 -14.35
CA ASP A 161 -6.34 -3.72 -14.70
C ASP A 161 -7.17 -4.68 -13.86
N SER A 162 -8.42 -4.36 -13.57
CA SER A 162 -9.43 -5.32 -13.16
C SER A 162 -10.54 -5.30 -14.20
N ARG A 163 -10.96 -6.46 -14.66
CA ARG A 163 -11.75 -6.59 -15.89
C ARG A 163 -13.19 -6.10 -15.78
N ALA A 164 -13.77 -6.10 -14.58
CA ALA A 164 -15.12 -5.61 -14.36
C ALA A 164 -15.33 -5.22 -12.89
N VAL A 165 -16.28 -4.33 -12.64
CA VAL A 165 -16.81 -4.10 -11.30
C VAL A 165 -17.40 -5.42 -10.79
N GLY A 166 -16.96 -5.87 -9.62
CA GLY A 166 -17.35 -7.17 -9.04
C GLY A 166 -16.51 -8.37 -9.51
N ASP A 167 -15.55 -8.19 -10.43
CA ASP A 167 -14.55 -9.22 -10.74
C ASP A 167 -13.36 -9.10 -9.77
N PRO A 168 -13.12 -10.09 -8.90
CA PRO A 168 -11.99 -10.05 -7.98
C PRO A 168 -10.64 -10.22 -8.68
N THR A 169 -10.64 -10.48 -9.99
CA THR A 169 -9.43 -10.74 -10.76
C THR A 169 -8.69 -9.46 -11.08
N ILE A 170 -7.52 -9.31 -10.51
CA ILE A 170 -6.58 -8.23 -10.83
C ILE A 170 -5.52 -8.77 -11.77
N ASN A 171 -5.37 -8.12 -12.93
CA ASN A 171 -4.29 -8.39 -13.87
C ASN A 171 -3.22 -7.29 -13.74
N ALA A 172 -1.97 -7.67 -13.46
CA ALA A 172 -0.87 -6.73 -13.29
C ALA A 172 0.42 -7.30 -13.89
N PRO A 173 0.53 -7.37 -15.23
CA PRO A 173 1.60 -8.10 -15.90
C PRO A 173 3.00 -7.50 -15.69
N ARG A 174 3.11 -6.25 -15.25
CA ARG A 174 4.37 -5.58 -14.92
C ARG A 174 4.61 -5.43 -13.43
N ASN A 175 3.75 -6.04 -12.61
CA ASN A 175 3.95 -6.06 -11.17
C ASN A 175 5.23 -6.81 -10.79
N PHE A 176 5.99 -6.25 -9.87
CA PHE A 176 7.19 -6.89 -9.32
C PHE A 176 7.12 -7.10 -7.79
N ALA A 177 5.96 -6.85 -7.18
CA ALA A 177 5.70 -7.09 -5.76
C ALA A 177 4.79 -8.32 -5.61
N ASN A 178 5.40 -9.48 -5.44
CA ASN A 178 4.69 -10.74 -5.28
C ASN A 178 4.94 -11.33 -3.89
N ASP A 179 4.12 -12.31 -3.51
CA ASP A 179 4.37 -13.13 -2.34
C ASP A 179 5.51 -14.13 -2.58
N VAL A 180 5.75 -15.04 -1.63
CA VAL A 180 6.86 -15.99 -1.71
C VAL A 180 6.64 -17.09 -2.74
N ASP A 181 5.40 -17.31 -3.13
CA ASP A 181 4.98 -18.31 -4.11
C ASP A 181 4.81 -17.70 -5.52
N GLY A 182 5.07 -16.39 -5.64
CA GLY A 182 4.97 -15.65 -6.91
C GLY A 182 3.58 -15.10 -7.20
N ASN A 183 2.63 -15.22 -6.27
CA ASN A 183 1.28 -14.71 -6.46
C ASN A 183 1.23 -13.19 -6.31
N LEU A 184 0.26 -12.57 -6.98
CA LEU A 184 -0.08 -11.17 -6.77
C LEU A 184 -0.50 -10.96 -5.32
N ILE A 185 -0.04 -9.87 -4.71
CA ILE A 185 -0.42 -9.51 -3.33
C ILE A 185 -1.86 -9.01 -3.33
N THR A 186 -2.78 -9.90 -3.04
CA THR A 186 -4.20 -9.59 -2.82
C THR A 186 -4.74 -10.46 -1.68
N VAL A 187 -5.92 -10.12 -1.17
CA VAL A 187 -6.59 -10.94 -0.15
C VAL A 187 -6.81 -12.36 -0.68
N ASN A 188 -7.28 -12.51 -1.92
CA ASN A 188 -7.53 -13.83 -2.52
C ASN A 188 -6.26 -14.54 -3.00
N GLY A 189 -5.30 -13.79 -3.57
CA GLY A 189 -4.09 -14.39 -4.13
C GLY A 189 -3.09 -14.85 -3.09
N THR A 190 -2.99 -14.11 -1.98
CA THR A 190 -2.01 -14.35 -0.92
C THR A 190 -2.65 -14.96 0.33
N GLY A 191 -4.00 -14.83 0.49
CA GLY A 191 -4.74 -15.01 1.74
C GLY A 191 -4.43 -16.28 2.52
N ASP A 192 -4.96 -17.42 2.10
CA ASP A 192 -4.90 -18.66 2.89
C ASP A 192 -3.49 -19.18 3.16
N ALA A 193 -2.58 -19.01 2.20
CA ALA A 193 -1.22 -19.56 2.32
C ALA A 193 -0.27 -18.62 3.08
N ASN A 194 -0.40 -17.31 2.90
CA ASN A 194 0.65 -16.36 3.28
C ASN A 194 0.22 -15.26 4.24
N VAL A 195 -1.08 -15.09 4.52
CA VAL A 195 -1.62 -14.15 5.52
C VAL A 195 -1.95 -14.88 6.82
N THR A 196 -1.66 -14.28 7.96
CA THR A 196 -2.05 -14.85 9.28
C THR A 196 -2.41 -13.75 10.28
N LYS A 197 -3.37 -14.06 11.19
CA LYS A 197 -3.72 -13.20 12.33
C LYS A 197 -2.52 -12.92 13.25
N ALA A 198 -1.69 -13.94 13.49
CA ALA A 198 -0.52 -13.80 14.36
C ALA A 198 0.48 -12.73 13.88
N ARG A 199 0.60 -12.56 12.57
CA ARG A 199 1.48 -11.56 11.98
C ARG A 199 0.90 -10.14 12.03
N ALA A 200 -0.41 -10.00 12.16
CA ALA A 200 -1.10 -8.72 12.30
C ALA A 200 -1.16 -8.22 13.75
N LYS A 201 -0.73 -9.03 14.73
CA LYS A 201 -0.76 -8.68 16.16
C LYS A 201 -0.10 -7.31 16.42
N GLY A 202 -0.81 -6.46 17.16
CA GLY A 202 -0.36 -5.11 17.49
C GLY A 202 -0.62 -4.07 16.39
N THR A 203 -1.45 -4.41 15.42
CA THR A 203 -2.00 -3.52 14.41
C THR A 203 -3.51 -3.54 14.48
N THR A 204 -4.17 -2.63 13.76
CA THR A 204 -5.64 -2.65 13.63
C THR A 204 -6.16 -3.77 12.72
N TYR A 205 -5.28 -4.43 11.97
CA TYR A 205 -5.63 -5.36 10.90
C TYR A 205 -5.82 -6.79 11.38
N ASP A 206 -6.70 -7.54 10.72
CA ASP A 206 -7.02 -8.95 11.01
C ASP A 206 -5.98 -9.91 10.46
N GLY A 207 -5.34 -9.56 9.35
CA GLY A 207 -4.35 -10.39 8.71
C GLY A 207 -3.13 -9.64 8.19
N ALA A 208 -1.98 -10.33 8.18
CA ALA A 208 -0.74 -9.80 7.60
C ALA A 208 0.12 -10.89 6.99
N THR A 209 0.83 -10.54 5.91
CA THR A 209 1.89 -11.39 5.36
C THR A 209 3.13 -11.39 6.26
N ARG A 210 4.09 -12.27 5.99
CA ARG A 210 5.47 -12.02 6.43
C ARG A 210 6.02 -10.74 5.79
N ILE A 211 7.19 -10.28 6.24
CA ILE A 211 7.92 -9.23 5.51
C ILE A 211 8.40 -9.81 4.19
N LEU A 212 7.96 -9.23 3.09
CA LEU A 212 8.24 -9.63 1.72
C LEU A 212 9.29 -8.71 1.10
N ARG A 213 9.86 -9.14 -0.02
CA ARG A 213 10.79 -8.35 -0.83
C ARG A 213 10.29 -8.29 -2.25
N ALA A 214 10.01 -7.08 -2.72
CA ALA A 214 9.83 -6.80 -4.13
C ALA A 214 11.19 -6.47 -4.78
N SER A 215 11.42 -6.89 -6.00
CA SER A 215 12.62 -6.52 -6.75
C SER A 215 12.40 -6.61 -8.26
N THR A 216 13.02 -5.66 -8.98
CA THR A 216 13.01 -5.66 -10.45
C THR A 216 14.33 -5.14 -10.99
N ARG A 217 14.67 -5.52 -12.23
CA ARG A 217 15.82 -4.95 -12.94
C ARG A 217 15.53 -3.52 -13.33
N VAL A 218 16.55 -2.68 -13.32
CA VAL A 218 16.45 -1.28 -13.65
C VAL A 218 17.77 -0.79 -14.22
N SER A 219 17.73 0.07 -15.23
CA SER A 219 18.91 0.77 -15.74
C SER A 219 19.28 1.97 -14.84
N PRO A 220 20.53 2.42 -14.88
CA PRO A 220 20.88 3.71 -14.26
C PRO A 220 20.11 4.87 -14.89
N GLY A 221 19.72 5.85 -14.08
CA GLY A 221 19.00 7.04 -14.55
C GLY A 221 17.71 7.32 -13.80
N GLY A 222 16.86 8.13 -14.40
CA GLY A 222 15.56 8.51 -13.85
C GLY A 222 14.48 7.52 -14.22
N HIS A 223 13.70 7.08 -13.23
CA HIS A 223 12.56 6.18 -13.40
C HIS A 223 11.36 6.63 -12.58
N ARG A 224 10.20 6.05 -12.87
CA ARG A 224 8.98 6.20 -12.07
C ARG A 224 8.62 4.89 -11.39
N ALA A 225 8.61 4.87 -10.08
CA ALA A 225 8.03 3.77 -9.32
C ALA A 225 6.57 4.11 -8.96
N LEU A 226 5.67 3.17 -9.16
CA LEU A 226 4.22 3.31 -9.08
C LEU A 226 3.63 2.23 -8.15
N PRO A 227 3.77 2.36 -6.82
CA PRO A 227 3.01 1.53 -5.90
C PRO A 227 1.54 1.93 -5.89
N VAL A 228 0.68 0.94 -5.94
CA VAL A 228 -0.78 1.06 -5.97
C VAL A 228 -1.38 0.23 -4.85
N ALA A 229 -2.21 0.83 -4.02
CA ALA A 229 -3.15 0.14 -3.14
C ALA A 229 -4.55 0.28 -3.74
N LEU A 230 -5.31 -0.79 -3.81
CA LEU A 230 -6.62 -0.82 -4.45
C LEU A 230 -7.59 -1.75 -3.71
N ARG A 231 -8.88 -1.50 -3.93
CA ARG A 231 -10.00 -2.28 -3.47
C ARG A 231 -10.93 -2.54 -4.64
N PRO A 232 -11.07 -3.78 -5.11
CA PRO A 232 -12.15 -4.17 -6.01
C PRO A 232 -13.49 -3.98 -5.31
N GLY A 233 -14.47 -3.47 -5.99
CA GLY A 233 -15.75 -3.15 -5.37
C GLY A 233 -16.94 -3.44 -6.23
#